data_0fd3271e432d36ff0a5e7325aee3f342
#
_entry.id   0fd3271e432d36ff0a5e7325aee3f342
#
_cell.length_a   1.000
_cell.length_b   1.000
_cell.length_c   1.000
_cell.angle_alpha   90.00
_cell.angle_beta   90.00
_cell.angle_gamma   90.00
#
_symmetry.space_group_name_H-M   'P 1'
#
loop_
_entity.id
_entity.type
_entity.pdbx_description
1 polymer ?
#
loop_
_entity_poly.entity_id
_entity_poly.type
_entity_poly.pdbx_seq_one_letter_code
_entity_poly.pdbx_strand_id
1 'polypeptide(L)'
;VTELSDSLYDFQVKIGDKVYQFPMYYQDFAADWTLGKNEDPEMGVGTNSYGSISFYKGDDRVSVDVINLGINQLPLNQCLVAGIDIDASYDFDVAATPVELPGGIVMGKSNFDDIKAAYGDPSDTYEGDLYTKYSYSKDYYEEVHFYVYKDDNTLKQVDMRNFVEPEGYDKGSVSEEVPEIVSSYTAPTELGDDLLAPQLEFCGDLY
;
A
#
# COMPACT_ATOMS: atom_id res chain seq x y z
N VAL A 1 -15.53 7.02 9.66
CA VAL A 1 -16.35 7.49 8.53
C VAL A 1 -17.54 6.55 8.39
N THR A 2 -18.76 7.06 8.26
CA THR A 2 -20.00 6.25 8.23
C THR A 2 -20.72 6.31 6.88
N GLU A 3 -20.39 7.29 6.05
CA GLU A 3 -20.97 7.49 4.72
C GLU A 3 -19.87 7.82 3.72
N LEU A 4 -20.04 7.41 2.47
CA LEU A 4 -19.14 7.80 1.38
C LEU A 4 -19.24 9.30 1.12
N SER A 5 -18.12 9.93 0.84
CA SER A 5 -18.07 11.30 0.32
C SER A 5 -18.48 11.33 -1.18
N ASP A 6 -18.56 12.53 -1.75
CA ASP A 6 -18.76 12.70 -3.17
C ASP A 6 -17.44 12.75 -3.97
N SER A 7 -16.30 12.84 -3.27
CA SER A 7 -14.98 13.02 -3.89
C SER A 7 -14.21 11.70 -4.00
N LEU A 8 -13.76 11.34 -5.20
CA LEU A 8 -12.87 10.20 -5.43
C LEU A 8 -11.56 10.32 -4.63
N TYR A 9 -11.06 11.54 -4.48
CA TYR A 9 -9.79 11.84 -3.82
C TYR A 9 -9.87 11.96 -2.29
N ASP A 10 -11.00 11.56 -1.71
CA ASP A 10 -11.08 11.23 -0.28
C ASP A 10 -10.66 9.78 0.00
N PHE A 11 -10.35 9.02 -1.08
CA PHE A 11 -9.83 7.66 -1.03
C PHE A 11 -10.65 6.73 -0.13
N GLN A 12 -11.95 6.75 -0.35
CA GLN A 12 -12.92 5.95 0.37
C GLN A 12 -13.46 4.81 -0.49
N VAL A 13 -13.75 3.69 0.15
CA VAL A 13 -14.50 2.58 -0.43
C VAL A 13 -15.44 2.02 0.62
N LYS A 14 -16.66 1.72 0.24
CA LYS A 14 -17.63 1.02 1.09
C LYS A 14 -17.70 -0.44 0.64
N ILE A 15 -17.41 -1.35 1.57
CA ILE A 15 -17.45 -2.78 1.35
C ILE A 15 -18.51 -3.36 2.29
N GLY A 16 -19.61 -3.87 1.72
CA GLY A 16 -20.79 -4.21 2.50
C GLY A 16 -21.36 -2.98 3.20
N ASP A 17 -21.43 -3.03 4.53
CA ASP A 17 -21.98 -1.94 5.35
C ASP A 17 -20.91 -0.99 5.92
N LYS A 18 -19.62 -1.23 5.65
CA LYS A 18 -18.52 -0.46 6.25
C LYS A 18 -17.78 0.39 5.22
N VAL A 19 -17.52 1.65 5.57
CA VAL A 19 -16.69 2.58 4.79
C VAL A 19 -15.26 2.53 5.33
N TYR A 20 -14.31 2.33 4.43
CA TYR A 20 -12.87 2.42 4.67
C TYR A 20 -12.34 3.68 3.99
N GLN A 21 -11.43 4.37 4.65
CA GLN A 21 -10.77 5.55 4.12
C GLN A 21 -9.25 5.38 4.26
N PHE A 22 -8.53 5.53 3.17
CA PHE A 22 -7.08 5.37 3.14
C PHE A 22 -6.35 6.72 3.13
N PRO A 23 -5.19 6.81 3.83
CA PRO A 23 -4.60 5.77 4.66
C PRO A 23 -5.30 5.61 6.01
N MET A 24 -5.23 4.41 6.59
CA MET A 24 -5.76 4.07 7.90
C MET A 24 -4.79 3.19 8.68
N TYR A 25 -4.96 3.06 9.99
CA TYR A 25 -4.11 2.16 10.77
C TYR A 25 -4.39 0.68 10.43
N TYR A 26 -3.34 -0.12 10.36
CA TYR A 26 -3.44 -1.57 10.12
C TYR A 26 -4.45 -2.24 11.04
N GLN A 27 -4.45 -1.91 12.35
CA GLN A 27 -5.33 -2.51 13.35
C GLN A 27 -6.80 -2.26 13.08
N ASP A 28 -7.15 -1.09 12.52
CA ASP A 28 -8.53 -0.73 12.19
C ASP A 28 -9.03 -1.52 10.97
N PHE A 29 -8.16 -1.81 10.01
CA PHE A 29 -8.47 -2.68 8.88
C PHE A 29 -8.55 -4.15 9.31
N ALA A 30 -7.58 -4.61 10.09
CA ALA A 30 -7.50 -5.98 10.59
C ALA A 30 -8.61 -6.33 11.61
N ALA A 31 -9.36 -5.36 12.10
CA ALA A 31 -10.55 -5.61 12.92
C ALA A 31 -11.68 -6.31 12.15
N ASP A 32 -11.74 -6.14 10.81
CA ASP A 32 -12.80 -6.71 9.96
C ASP A 32 -12.27 -7.79 8.99
N TRP A 33 -10.98 -7.77 8.73
CA TRP A 33 -10.32 -8.60 7.72
C TRP A 33 -9.20 -9.42 8.35
N THR A 34 -9.07 -10.67 7.94
CA THR A 34 -8.04 -11.57 8.45
C THR A 34 -6.83 -11.57 7.53
N LEU A 35 -5.64 -11.34 8.07
CA LEU A 35 -4.38 -11.42 7.35
C LEU A 35 -4.19 -12.80 6.69
N GLY A 36 -3.67 -12.83 5.48
CA GLY A 36 -3.36 -14.06 4.76
C GLY A 36 -2.44 -14.98 5.55
N LYS A 37 -2.68 -16.28 5.49
CA LYS A 37 -1.97 -17.29 6.30
C LYS A 37 -0.46 -17.35 6.05
N ASN A 38 -0.02 -16.88 4.89
CA ASN A 38 1.40 -16.87 4.50
C ASN A 38 2.09 -15.54 4.79
N GLU A 39 1.34 -14.57 5.32
CA GLU A 39 1.86 -13.26 5.67
C GLU A 39 2.33 -13.26 7.14
N ASP A 40 3.40 -12.55 7.42
CA ASP A 40 3.93 -12.38 8.78
C ASP A 40 3.64 -10.97 9.28
N PRO A 41 2.75 -10.79 10.29
CA PRO A 41 2.43 -9.47 10.82
C PRO A 41 3.62 -8.77 11.51
N GLU A 42 4.65 -9.52 11.89
CA GLU A 42 5.88 -8.99 12.49
C GLU A 42 6.99 -8.73 11.45
N MET A 43 6.74 -9.00 10.17
CA MET A 43 7.70 -8.72 9.10
C MET A 43 8.09 -7.24 9.12
N GLY A 44 9.38 -6.95 9.13
CA GLY A 44 9.89 -5.59 9.16
C GLY A 44 9.69 -4.86 7.83
N VAL A 45 9.05 -3.71 7.86
CA VAL A 45 8.88 -2.79 6.74
C VAL A 45 9.82 -1.61 6.92
N GLY A 46 10.74 -1.40 5.96
CA GLY A 46 11.70 -0.30 6.02
C GLY A 46 11.04 1.07 5.91
N THR A 47 11.74 2.11 6.32
CA THR A 47 11.32 3.51 6.19
C THR A 47 11.00 3.87 4.73
N ASN A 48 9.87 4.54 4.50
CA ASN A 48 9.37 4.92 3.17
C ASN A 48 9.26 3.73 2.21
N SER A 49 9.07 2.53 2.75
CA SER A 49 8.85 1.31 1.98
C SER A 49 7.39 0.89 2.09
N TYR A 50 6.91 0.25 1.03
CA TYR A 50 5.58 -0.34 1.00
C TYR A 50 5.61 -1.74 0.42
N GLY A 51 4.55 -2.49 0.64
CA GLY A 51 4.34 -3.81 0.04
C GLY A 51 2.86 -4.15 0.02
N SER A 52 2.48 -5.01 -0.92
CA SER A 52 1.10 -5.49 -1.04
C SER A 52 0.95 -6.83 -0.33
N ILE A 53 -0.09 -6.96 0.48
CA ILE A 53 -0.41 -8.15 1.26
C ILE A 53 -1.89 -8.51 1.10
N SER A 54 -2.21 -9.78 1.33
CA SER A 54 -3.58 -10.28 1.18
C SER A 54 -4.33 -10.31 2.50
N PHE A 55 -5.58 -9.87 2.48
CA PHE A 55 -6.54 -10.01 3.56
C PHE A 55 -7.78 -10.75 3.09
N TYR A 56 -8.44 -11.44 4.00
CA TYR A 56 -9.59 -12.30 3.72
C TYR A 56 -10.75 -12.01 4.68
N LYS A 57 -11.98 -12.09 4.14
CA LYS A 57 -13.22 -12.08 4.91
C LYS A 57 -14.18 -13.13 4.34
N GLY A 58 -14.24 -14.28 4.99
CA GLY A 58 -14.87 -15.46 4.39
C GLY A 58 -14.09 -15.93 3.16
N ASP A 59 -14.78 -16.01 2.02
CA ASP A 59 -14.15 -16.38 0.75
C ASP A 59 -13.65 -15.16 -0.05
N ASP A 60 -14.05 -13.94 0.34
CA ASP A 60 -13.61 -12.70 -0.30
C ASP A 60 -12.17 -12.41 0.07
N ARG A 61 -11.36 -12.05 -0.94
CA ARG A 61 -9.98 -11.62 -0.79
C ARG A 61 -9.82 -10.20 -1.32
N VAL A 62 -9.03 -9.41 -0.62
CA VAL A 62 -8.51 -8.12 -1.09
C VAL A 62 -7.00 -8.10 -0.98
N SER A 63 -6.34 -7.37 -1.87
CA SER A 63 -4.94 -7.00 -1.70
C SER A 63 -4.89 -5.58 -1.14
N VAL A 64 -4.06 -5.34 -0.12
CA VAL A 64 -3.88 -4.00 0.43
C VAL A 64 -2.41 -3.60 0.38
N ASP A 65 -2.18 -2.33 0.10
CA ASP A 65 -0.84 -1.76 0.19
C ASP A 65 -0.61 -1.24 1.61
N VAL A 66 0.40 -1.79 2.28
CA VAL A 66 0.88 -1.29 3.58
C VAL A 66 2.12 -0.44 3.36
N ILE A 67 2.22 0.69 4.08
CA ILE A 67 3.32 1.62 3.97
C ILE A 67 3.85 2.03 5.35
N ASN A 68 5.16 2.11 5.47
CA ASN A 68 5.83 2.69 6.61
C ASN A 68 6.30 4.12 6.27
N LEU A 69 5.60 5.12 6.79
CA LEU A 69 5.96 6.54 6.67
C LEU A 69 6.78 7.04 7.87
N GLY A 70 7.09 6.15 8.82
CA GLY A 70 7.92 6.46 9.98
C GLY A 70 9.41 6.57 9.64
N ILE A 71 10.19 7.06 10.61
CA ILE A 71 11.65 7.22 10.48
C ILE A 71 12.44 5.96 10.85
N ASN A 72 11.79 4.97 11.43
CA ASN A 72 12.36 3.67 11.81
C ASN A 72 11.70 2.54 11.02
N GLN A 73 12.37 1.38 10.96
CA GLN A 73 11.72 0.15 10.50
C GLN A 73 10.59 -0.20 11.48
N LEU A 74 9.42 -0.55 10.96
CA LEU A 74 8.25 -0.96 11.73
C LEU A 74 7.84 -2.38 11.34
N PRO A 75 7.28 -3.18 12.27
CA PRO A 75 6.59 -4.40 11.89
C PRO A 75 5.33 -4.06 11.07
N LEU A 76 4.95 -4.98 10.19
CA LEU A 76 3.82 -4.83 9.27
C LEU A 76 2.53 -4.37 9.98
N ASN A 77 2.24 -4.96 11.16
CA ASN A 77 1.05 -4.64 11.95
C ASN A 77 1.06 -3.26 12.62
N GLN A 78 2.15 -2.49 12.48
CA GLN A 78 2.26 -1.10 12.94
C GLN A 78 2.32 -0.10 11.78
N CYS A 79 2.30 -0.57 10.54
CA CYS A 79 2.26 0.27 9.35
C CYS A 79 0.85 0.83 9.08
N LEU A 80 0.75 1.72 8.11
CA LEU A 80 -0.53 2.19 7.59
C LEU A 80 -0.98 1.28 6.44
N VAL A 81 -2.27 0.99 6.35
CA VAL A 81 -2.92 0.49 5.13
C VAL A 81 -3.25 1.73 4.29
N ALA A 82 -2.60 1.87 3.16
CA ALA A 82 -2.64 3.08 2.35
C ALA A 82 -3.20 2.84 0.93
N GLY A 83 -3.64 1.64 0.64
CA GLY A 83 -4.26 1.30 -0.62
C GLY A 83 -5.02 -0.01 -0.54
N ILE A 84 -5.88 -0.25 -1.51
CA ILE A 84 -6.66 -1.48 -1.67
C ILE A 84 -6.89 -1.80 -3.14
N ASP A 85 -6.72 -3.07 -3.49
CA ASP A 85 -7.12 -3.65 -4.77
C ASP A 85 -8.21 -4.70 -4.53
N ILE A 86 -9.36 -4.50 -5.16
CA ILE A 86 -10.53 -5.38 -5.11
C ILE A 86 -10.79 -5.87 -6.53
N ASP A 87 -10.71 -7.18 -6.76
CA ASP A 87 -10.92 -7.80 -8.07
C ASP A 87 -12.07 -8.80 -8.04
N ALA A 88 -13.24 -8.35 -8.54
CA ALA A 88 -14.44 -9.16 -8.65
C ALA A 88 -14.41 -10.15 -9.84
N SER A 89 -13.37 -10.10 -10.66
CA SER A 89 -13.20 -11.08 -11.74
C SER A 89 -12.53 -12.37 -11.26
N TYR A 90 -11.98 -12.37 -10.03
CA TYR A 90 -11.16 -13.48 -9.57
C TYR A 90 -11.56 -14.01 -8.17
N ASP A 91 -11.47 -13.22 -7.13
CA ASP A 91 -11.56 -13.71 -5.74
C ASP A 91 -12.38 -12.81 -4.80
N PHE A 92 -13.32 -12.02 -5.37
CA PHE A 92 -14.23 -11.18 -4.62
C PHE A 92 -15.67 -11.26 -5.18
N ASP A 93 -16.64 -11.63 -4.35
CA ASP A 93 -18.05 -11.76 -4.76
C ASP A 93 -18.84 -10.46 -4.48
N VAL A 94 -18.86 -9.54 -5.45
CA VAL A 94 -19.62 -8.28 -5.35
C VAL A 94 -21.15 -8.47 -5.29
N ALA A 95 -21.66 -9.66 -5.60
CA ALA A 95 -23.08 -9.94 -5.46
C ALA A 95 -23.45 -10.25 -4.01
N ALA A 96 -22.56 -10.93 -3.27
CA ALA A 96 -22.70 -11.21 -1.85
C ALA A 96 -22.26 -10.02 -0.99
N THR A 97 -21.14 -9.38 -1.37
CA THR A 97 -20.52 -8.25 -0.64
C THR A 97 -20.43 -7.03 -1.57
N PRO A 98 -21.45 -6.16 -1.63
CA PRO A 98 -21.47 -5.00 -2.50
C PRO A 98 -20.27 -4.06 -2.22
N VAL A 99 -19.68 -3.53 -3.30
CA VAL A 99 -18.59 -2.53 -3.23
C VAL A 99 -19.06 -1.26 -3.92
N GLU A 100 -19.04 -0.17 -3.17
CA GLU A 100 -19.46 1.16 -3.61
C GLU A 100 -18.30 2.15 -3.44
N LEU A 101 -18.15 3.07 -4.39
CA LEU A 101 -17.18 4.16 -4.36
C LEU A 101 -17.90 5.52 -4.32
N PRO A 102 -17.23 6.61 -3.94
CA PRO A 102 -17.78 7.96 -4.01
C PRO A 102 -18.49 8.24 -5.35
N GLY A 103 -19.46 9.15 -5.34
CA GLY A 103 -20.18 9.51 -6.57
C GLY A 103 -21.16 8.44 -7.08
N GLY A 104 -21.45 7.41 -6.29
CA GLY A 104 -22.46 6.39 -6.62
C GLY A 104 -21.97 5.29 -7.58
N ILE A 105 -20.66 5.12 -7.73
CA ILE A 105 -20.07 4.05 -8.53
C ILE A 105 -20.15 2.72 -7.78
N VAL A 106 -20.65 1.67 -8.44
CA VAL A 106 -20.87 0.34 -7.87
C VAL A 106 -20.17 -0.72 -8.71
N MET A 107 -19.28 -1.50 -8.10
CA MET A 107 -18.61 -2.61 -8.78
C MET A 107 -19.61 -3.67 -9.24
N GLY A 108 -19.37 -4.26 -10.40
CA GLY A 108 -20.26 -5.22 -11.06
C GLY A 108 -21.51 -4.61 -11.70
N LYS A 109 -21.68 -3.27 -11.66
CA LYS A 109 -22.83 -2.55 -12.26
C LYS A 109 -22.42 -1.35 -13.08
N SER A 110 -21.61 -0.47 -12.52
CA SER A 110 -21.19 0.77 -13.20
C SER A 110 -20.27 0.47 -14.37
N ASN A 111 -20.36 1.31 -15.40
CA ASN A 111 -19.51 1.27 -16.58
C ASN A 111 -18.68 2.56 -16.69
N PHE A 112 -17.93 2.71 -17.79
CA PHE A 112 -17.10 3.91 -17.98
C PHE A 112 -17.89 5.22 -18.05
N ASP A 113 -19.09 5.21 -18.65
CA ASP A 113 -19.90 6.44 -18.77
C ASP A 113 -20.35 6.91 -17.37
N ASP A 114 -20.67 5.99 -16.47
CA ASP A 114 -21.00 6.30 -15.07
C ASP A 114 -19.78 6.88 -14.34
N ILE A 115 -18.61 6.25 -14.50
CA ILE A 115 -17.33 6.70 -13.90
C ILE A 115 -16.97 8.10 -14.41
N LYS A 116 -17.08 8.32 -15.72
CA LYS A 116 -16.81 9.62 -16.34
C LYS A 116 -17.81 10.68 -15.91
N ALA A 117 -19.08 10.33 -15.74
CA ALA A 117 -20.10 11.27 -15.25
C ALA A 117 -19.83 11.69 -13.80
N ALA A 118 -19.30 10.78 -12.97
CA ALA A 118 -18.98 11.05 -11.58
C ALA A 118 -17.68 11.85 -11.41
N TYR A 119 -16.63 11.54 -12.18
CA TYR A 119 -15.27 12.04 -11.91
C TYR A 119 -14.64 12.83 -13.06
N GLY A 120 -15.31 12.94 -14.21
CA GLY A 120 -14.75 13.59 -15.39
C GLY A 120 -13.86 12.68 -16.23
N ASP A 121 -13.02 13.28 -17.06
CA ASP A 121 -12.09 12.53 -17.91
C ASP A 121 -10.93 11.94 -17.08
N PRO A 122 -10.52 10.68 -17.35
CA PRO A 122 -9.38 10.08 -16.68
C PRO A 122 -8.06 10.78 -17.05
N SER A 123 -7.08 10.71 -16.15
CA SER A 123 -5.72 11.22 -16.38
C SER A 123 -4.98 10.40 -17.43
N ASP A 124 -5.26 9.09 -17.49
CA ASP A 124 -4.68 8.15 -18.45
C ASP A 124 -5.65 6.99 -18.74
N THR A 125 -5.51 6.38 -19.91
CA THR A 125 -6.33 5.24 -20.34
C THR A 125 -5.44 4.19 -21.00
N TYR A 126 -5.54 2.96 -20.52
CA TYR A 126 -4.89 1.80 -21.14
C TYR A 126 -5.95 0.83 -21.65
N GLU A 127 -5.89 0.52 -22.94
CA GLU A 127 -6.79 -0.44 -23.58
C GLU A 127 -6.11 -1.80 -23.74
N GLY A 128 -6.51 -2.77 -22.92
CA GLY A 128 -6.07 -4.17 -22.97
C GLY A 128 -7.06 -5.06 -23.71
N ASP A 129 -6.76 -6.35 -23.82
CA ASP A 129 -7.62 -7.33 -24.50
C ASP A 129 -8.89 -7.64 -23.69
N LEU A 130 -8.78 -7.75 -22.36
CA LEU A 130 -9.85 -8.16 -21.46
C LEU A 130 -10.60 -6.97 -20.86
N TYR A 131 -9.90 -5.88 -20.59
CA TYR A 131 -10.44 -4.70 -19.95
C TYR A 131 -9.83 -3.41 -20.51
N THR A 132 -10.49 -2.30 -20.22
CA THR A 132 -9.88 -0.96 -20.32
C THR A 132 -9.64 -0.44 -18.92
N LYS A 133 -8.41 0.00 -18.62
CA LYS A 133 -8.05 0.64 -17.36
C LYS A 133 -8.15 2.15 -17.51
N TYR A 134 -8.89 2.80 -16.62
CA TYR A 134 -9.01 4.25 -16.50
C TYR A 134 -8.33 4.71 -15.24
N SER A 135 -7.34 5.59 -15.36
CA SER A 135 -6.55 6.08 -14.23
C SER A 135 -6.96 7.52 -13.88
N TYR A 136 -7.14 7.76 -12.60
CA TYR A 136 -7.42 9.07 -12.02
C TYR A 136 -6.33 9.36 -11.00
N SER A 137 -5.43 10.29 -11.32
CA SER A 137 -4.31 10.65 -10.46
C SER A 137 -4.45 12.09 -10.00
N LYS A 138 -4.38 12.31 -8.69
CA LYS A 138 -4.31 13.63 -8.08
C LYS A 138 -2.86 14.07 -7.97
N ASP A 139 -1.97 13.15 -7.54
CA ASP A 139 -0.52 13.30 -7.48
C ASP A 139 0.12 11.93 -7.70
N TYR A 140 1.46 11.84 -7.71
CA TYR A 140 2.22 10.61 -7.99
C TYR A 140 1.89 9.43 -7.06
N TYR A 141 1.48 9.71 -5.82
CA TYR A 141 1.13 8.72 -4.80
C TYR A 141 -0.35 8.72 -4.42
N GLU A 142 -1.17 9.44 -5.16
CA GLU A 142 -2.61 9.57 -4.94
C GLU A 142 -3.34 9.23 -6.24
N GLU A 143 -3.72 7.95 -6.39
CA GLU A 143 -4.29 7.45 -7.64
C GLU A 143 -5.39 6.41 -7.41
N VAL A 144 -6.32 6.35 -8.35
CA VAL A 144 -7.36 5.31 -8.42
C VAL A 144 -7.45 4.81 -9.85
N HIS A 145 -7.40 3.49 -10.00
CA HIS A 145 -7.55 2.80 -11.28
C HIS A 145 -8.84 2.00 -11.30
N PHE A 146 -9.62 2.20 -12.36
CA PHE A 146 -10.85 1.45 -12.62
C PHE A 146 -10.63 0.53 -13.82
N TYR A 147 -10.94 -0.74 -13.65
CA TYR A 147 -10.83 -1.74 -14.73
C TYR A 147 -12.24 -2.15 -15.16
N VAL A 148 -12.66 -1.64 -16.32
CA VAL A 148 -13.95 -1.95 -16.96
C VAL A 148 -13.73 -3.09 -17.93
N TYR A 149 -14.35 -4.22 -17.66
CA TYR A 149 -14.18 -5.44 -18.45
C TYR A 149 -15.03 -5.40 -19.72
N LYS A 150 -14.48 -5.92 -20.82
CA LYS A 150 -15.09 -5.83 -22.15
C LYS A 150 -16.20 -6.84 -22.39
N ASP A 151 -16.26 -7.90 -21.60
CA ASP A 151 -17.23 -9.00 -21.75
C ASP A 151 -18.67 -8.55 -21.45
N ASP A 152 -18.85 -7.71 -20.44
CA ASP A 152 -20.15 -7.21 -20.00
C ASP A 152 -20.20 -5.70 -19.81
N ASN A 153 -19.09 -5.00 -20.11
CA ASN A 153 -18.92 -3.55 -19.96
C ASN A 153 -19.20 -3.06 -18.54
N THR A 154 -18.75 -3.81 -17.53
CA THR A 154 -18.87 -3.41 -16.12
C THR A 154 -17.53 -3.25 -15.43
N LEU A 155 -17.50 -2.41 -14.38
CA LEU A 155 -16.37 -2.25 -13.48
C LEU A 155 -16.19 -3.51 -12.64
N LYS A 156 -15.08 -4.25 -12.81
CA LYS A 156 -14.80 -5.47 -12.04
C LYS A 156 -13.61 -5.36 -11.12
N GLN A 157 -12.70 -4.40 -11.34
CA GLN A 157 -11.55 -4.21 -10.44
C GLN A 157 -11.33 -2.74 -10.16
N VAL A 158 -10.96 -2.44 -8.93
CA VAL A 158 -10.55 -1.11 -8.46
C VAL A 158 -9.26 -1.25 -7.68
N ASP A 159 -8.23 -0.51 -8.09
CA ASP A 159 -6.98 -0.33 -7.36
C ASP A 159 -6.88 1.13 -6.91
N MET A 160 -6.80 1.36 -5.61
CA MET A 160 -6.78 2.69 -4.99
C MET A 160 -5.55 2.83 -4.11
N ARG A 161 -4.81 3.94 -4.24
CA ARG A 161 -3.62 4.26 -3.45
C ARG A 161 -3.62 5.68 -2.96
N ASN A 162 -3.32 5.85 -1.68
CA ASN A 162 -3.07 7.13 -1.05
C ASN A 162 -1.89 7.00 -0.08
N PHE A 163 -0.67 7.19 -0.58
CA PHE A 163 0.57 7.08 0.21
C PHE A 163 0.96 8.41 0.85
N VAL A 164 -0.02 9.27 1.09
CA VAL A 164 0.18 10.57 1.73
C VAL A 164 0.08 10.41 3.24
N GLU A 165 0.98 11.09 3.93
CA GLU A 165 1.01 11.10 5.39
C GLU A 165 -0.28 11.72 5.96
N PRO A 166 -1.00 11.02 6.86
CA PRO A 166 -2.15 11.58 7.54
C PRO A 166 -1.74 12.74 8.44
N GLU A 167 -2.63 13.72 8.60
CA GLU A 167 -2.42 14.81 9.57
C GLU A 167 -2.22 14.27 10.97
N GLY A 168 -1.14 14.68 11.62
CA GLY A 168 -0.81 14.26 12.99
C GLY A 168 -0.24 12.84 13.11
N TYR A 169 0.17 12.22 11.99
CA TYR A 169 0.82 10.92 12.04
C TYR A 169 2.13 10.98 12.84
N ASP A 170 2.29 10.04 13.80
CA ASP A 170 3.53 9.92 14.57
C ASP A 170 4.56 9.11 13.79
N LYS A 171 5.57 9.80 13.28
CA LYS A 171 6.71 9.17 12.57
C LYS A 171 7.67 8.41 13.47
N GLY A 172 7.49 8.48 14.77
CA GLY A 172 8.45 8.01 15.76
C GLY A 172 9.54 9.02 16.03
N SER A 173 10.44 8.69 16.95
CA SER A 173 11.61 9.49 17.32
C SER A 173 12.90 8.77 16.92
N VAL A 174 13.95 9.53 16.58
CA VAL A 174 15.28 8.97 16.43
C VAL A 174 15.72 8.47 17.81
N SER A 175 16.15 7.21 17.90
CA SER A 175 16.82 6.73 19.11
C SER A 175 18.08 7.59 19.32
N GLU A 176 18.17 8.27 20.45
CA GLU A 176 19.38 9.03 20.83
C GLU A 176 20.55 8.09 21.18
N GLU A 177 20.30 6.79 21.27
CA GLU A 177 21.36 5.79 21.42
C GLU A 177 22.06 5.62 20.06
N VAL A 178 23.01 6.48 19.79
CA VAL A 178 24.04 6.20 18.80
C VAL A 178 24.82 5.00 19.36
N PRO A 179 24.79 3.81 18.72
CA PRO A 179 25.59 2.72 19.18
C PRO A 179 27.04 3.20 19.21
N GLU A 180 27.69 3.09 20.36
CA GLU A 180 29.11 3.41 20.49
C GLU A 180 29.84 2.48 19.50
N ILE A 181 30.30 3.04 18.39
CA ILE A 181 31.13 2.32 17.44
C ILE A 181 32.45 2.11 18.14
N VAL A 182 32.55 1.00 18.88
CA VAL A 182 33.82 0.57 19.44
C VAL A 182 34.68 0.14 18.25
N SER A 183 35.45 1.07 17.73
CA SER A 183 36.46 0.75 16.74
C SER A 183 37.51 -0.13 17.43
N SER A 184 37.54 -1.40 17.09
CA SER A 184 38.64 -2.31 17.47
C SER A 184 39.91 -2.03 16.64
N TYR A 185 39.86 -1.06 15.72
CA TYR A 185 41.01 -0.68 14.92
C TYR A 185 41.96 0.15 15.74
N THR A 186 43.16 -0.41 15.98
CA THR A 186 44.32 0.32 16.52
C THR A 186 45.17 0.70 15.30
N ALA A 187 45.22 1.99 14.98
CA ALA A 187 46.11 2.45 13.93
C ALA A 187 47.56 2.07 14.24
N PRO A 188 48.30 1.46 13.30
CA PRO A 188 49.71 1.19 13.49
C PRO A 188 50.45 2.48 13.77
N THR A 189 51.25 2.50 14.84
CA THR A 189 52.03 3.67 15.26
C THR A 189 53.32 3.82 14.47
N GLU A 190 53.69 2.82 13.68
CA GLU A 190 54.87 2.85 12.80
C GLU A 190 54.49 2.30 11.42
N LEU A 191 55.05 2.91 10.36
CA LEU A 191 54.94 2.38 9.01
C LEU A 191 55.81 1.11 8.95
N GLY A 192 55.15 -0.05 8.71
CA GLY A 192 55.88 -1.28 8.45
C GLY A 192 56.66 -1.20 7.13
N ASP A 193 57.74 -1.95 7.02
CA ASP A 193 58.61 -2.01 5.84
C ASP A 193 57.91 -2.57 4.59
N ASP A 194 56.68 -3.10 4.74
CA ASP A 194 55.88 -3.64 3.63
C ASP A 194 54.70 -2.73 3.35
N LEU A 195 54.91 -1.72 2.54
CA LEU A 195 53.90 -0.75 2.08
C LEU A 195 52.92 -1.36 1.05
N LEU A 196 53.10 -2.60 0.61
CA LEU A 196 52.36 -3.18 -0.52
C LEU A 196 51.26 -4.18 -0.12
N ALA A 197 51.15 -4.50 1.16
CA ALA A 197 50.09 -5.41 1.61
C ALA A 197 49.44 -4.99 2.95
N PRO A 198 48.74 -3.86 3.02
CA PRO A 198 47.90 -3.60 4.19
C PRO A 198 46.81 -4.64 4.25
N GLN A 199 46.85 -5.52 5.24
CA GLN A 199 45.72 -6.40 5.56
C GLN A 199 44.69 -5.57 6.34
N LEU A 200 43.54 -5.35 5.72
CA LEU A 200 42.38 -4.73 6.37
C LEU A 200 41.40 -5.82 6.75
N GLU A 201 41.11 -5.93 8.03
CA GLU A 201 40.01 -6.78 8.50
C GLU A 201 38.74 -5.93 8.50
N PHE A 202 37.75 -6.32 7.69
CA PHE A 202 36.46 -5.69 7.63
C PHE A 202 35.38 -6.73 7.92
N CYS A 203 34.62 -6.55 9.00
CA CYS A 203 33.58 -7.50 9.43
C CYS A 203 34.08 -8.93 9.69
N GLY A 204 35.33 -9.11 10.12
CA GLY A 204 35.92 -10.41 10.43
C GLY A 204 36.58 -11.13 9.23
N ASP A 205 36.53 -10.55 8.04
CA ASP A 205 37.22 -11.09 6.85
C ASP A 205 38.50 -10.30 6.57
N LEU A 206 39.60 -11.02 6.27
CA LEU A 206 40.86 -10.46 5.84
C LEU A 206 40.85 -10.25 4.32
N TYR A 207 41.17 -9.05 3.85
CA TYR A 207 41.32 -8.67 2.44
C TYR A 207 42.73 -8.25 2.12
#